data_9bc71f2454edcb96b18cb44edfdb30c1
#
_entry.id   9bc71f2454edcb96b18cb44edfdb30c1
#
_cell.length_a   1.000
_cell.length_b   1.000
_cell.length_c   1.000
_cell.angle_alpha   90.00
_cell.angle_beta   90.00
_cell.angle_gamma   90.00
#
_symmetry.space_group_name_H-M   'P 1'
#
loop_
_entity.id
_entity.type
_entity.pdbx_description
1 polymer ?
#
loop_
_entity_poly.entity_id
_entity_poly.type
_entity_poly.pdbx_seq_one_letter_code
_entity_poly.pdbx_strand_id
1 'polypeptide(L)'
;MNYFTGKIAAKDISAKIKPSTEKIYHVTFKNGARTKLHFHDAGQTLIVTKGKGSLVMYKKIGTGTKNFKIKKLESMNLSKGDCVHIPAKRLHTHGSTKKNEDFAHVAINSFPKKKSEPKTIWYESDFKTIVTEQLP
;
A
#
# COMPACT_ATOMS: atom_id res chain seq x y z
N MET A 1 14.32 -7.42 -3.49
CA MET A 1 13.50 -6.48 -4.27
C MET A 1 12.91 -5.43 -3.36
N ASN A 2 13.03 -4.17 -3.73
CA ASN A 2 12.64 -3.07 -2.85
C ASN A 2 11.25 -2.53 -3.21
N TYR A 3 10.29 -2.71 -2.33
CA TYR A 3 8.92 -2.22 -2.50
C TYR A 3 8.67 -0.84 -1.89
N PHE A 4 9.69 -0.26 -1.27
CA PHE A 4 9.58 1.00 -0.54
C PHE A 4 10.67 1.95 -0.98
N THR A 5 10.42 3.25 -0.84
CA THR A 5 11.38 4.31 -1.19
C THR A 5 12.17 4.79 0.02
N GLY A 6 12.28 4.02 1.05
CA GLY A 6 13.01 4.38 2.25
C GLY A 6 12.93 3.28 3.27
N LYS A 7 13.31 3.62 4.49
CA LYS A 7 13.37 2.64 5.57
C LYS A 7 11.98 2.41 6.17
N ILE A 8 11.60 1.14 6.28
CA ILE A 8 10.36 0.75 6.94
C ILE A 8 10.61 -0.39 7.91
N ALA A 9 9.68 -0.57 8.84
CA ALA A 9 9.60 -1.75 9.68
C ALA A 9 8.19 -2.31 9.57
N ALA A 10 8.07 -3.57 9.18
CA ALA A 10 6.79 -4.23 9.00
C ALA A 10 6.76 -5.53 9.82
N LYS A 11 5.67 -5.73 10.54
CA LYS A 11 5.48 -6.92 11.37
C LYS A 11 4.11 -7.53 11.09
N ASP A 12 4.09 -8.82 10.75
CA ASP A 12 2.84 -9.58 10.64
C ASP A 12 2.33 -9.83 12.07
N ILE A 13 1.14 -9.32 12.36
CA ILE A 13 0.50 -9.48 13.67
C ILE A 13 -0.72 -10.41 13.60
N SER A 14 -0.92 -11.07 12.47
CA SER A 14 -2.08 -11.94 12.23
C SER A 14 -1.82 -13.43 12.45
N ALA A 15 -0.64 -13.81 12.94
CA ALA A 15 -0.23 -15.22 13.03
C ALA A 15 -1.13 -16.08 13.91
N LYS A 16 -1.88 -15.48 14.85
CA LYS A 16 -2.76 -16.21 15.77
C LYS A 16 -4.22 -16.25 15.33
N ILE A 17 -4.55 -15.67 14.18
CA ILE A 17 -5.92 -15.70 13.65
C ILE A 17 -6.15 -17.04 12.95
N LYS A 18 -7.17 -17.78 13.39
CA LYS A 18 -7.53 -19.08 12.79
C LYS A 18 -9.04 -19.29 12.79
N PRO A 19 -9.67 -19.68 11.64
CA PRO A 19 -9.06 -19.73 10.33
C PRO A 19 -8.67 -18.34 9.85
N SER A 20 -7.58 -18.26 9.09
CA SER A 20 -7.07 -17.00 8.61
C SER A 20 -7.92 -16.48 7.45
N THR A 21 -8.56 -15.33 7.65
CA THR A 21 -9.33 -14.65 6.61
C THR A 21 -8.70 -13.30 6.26
N GLU A 22 -7.67 -12.94 6.99
CA GLU A 22 -7.00 -11.65 6.86
C GLU A 22 -5.52 -11.78 7.18
N LYS A 23 -4.69 -10.99 6.49
CA LYS A 23 -3.30 -10.74 6.88
C LYS A 23 -3.25 -9.35 7.45
N ILE A 24 -2.67 -9.20 8.64
CA ILE A 24 -2.63 -7.92 9.35
C ILE A 24 -1.18 -7.60 9.67
N TYR A 25 -0.75 -6.42 9.22
CA TYR A 25 0.60 -5.93 9.44
C TYR A 25 0.59 -4.62 10.19
N HIS A 26 1.55 -4.44 11.07
CA HIS A 26 1.88 -3.13 11.63
C HIS A 26 3.10 -2.62 10.88
N VAL A 27 2.97 -1.47 10.22
CA VAL A 27 4.02 -0.92 9.35
C VAL A 27 4.40 0.47 9.84
N THR A 28 5.68 0.69 10.02
CA THR A 28 6.23 2.00 10.37
C THR A 28 7.11 2.49 9.24
N PHE A 29 6.82 3.70 8.76
CA PHE A 29 7.56 4.37 7.70
C PHE A 29 8.44 5.45 8.32
N LYS A 30 9.73 5.41 8.06
CA LYS A 30 10.72 6.33 8.64
C LYS A 30 11.13 7.40 7.63
N ASN A 31 11.31 8.63 8.10
CA ASN A 31 11.95 9.72 7.33
C ASN A 31 11.39 9.91 5.92
N GLY A 32 10.08 9.97 5.78
CA GLY A 32 9.47 10.19 4.48
C GLY A 32 9.38 8.94 3.60
N ALA A 33 9.66 7.76 4.13
CA ALA A 33 9.55 6.51 3.38
C ALA A 33 8.11 6.27 2.90
N ARG A 34 7.98 5.70 1.71
CA ARG A 34 6.70 5.40 1.09
C ARG A 34 6.74 4.06 0.37
N THR A 35 5.57 3.50 0.08
CA THR A 35 5.49 2.33 -0.81
C THR A 35 5.72 2.78 -2.25
N LYS A 36 6.17 1.85 -3.08
CA LYS A 36 6.08 1.99 -4.53
C LYS A 36 4.64 1.72 -4.96
N LEU A 37 4.35 1.99 -6.22
CA LEU A 37 3.02 1.75 -6.78
C LEU A 37 2.69 0.26 -6.73
N HIS A 38 1.49 -0.06 -6.25
CA HIS A 38 1.05 -1.45 -6.15
C HIS A 38 -0.47 -1.55 -6.07
N PHE A 39 -0.98 -2.77 -6.19
CA PHE A 39 -2.37 -3.08 -5.88
C PHE A 39 -2.47 -4.46 -5.26
N HIS A 40 -3.56 -4.70 -4.55
CA HIS A 40 -3.88 -6.01 -3.98
C HIS A 40 -5.08 -6.60 -4.71
N ASP A 41 -5.16 -7.92 -4.77
CA ASP A 41 -6.28 -8.62 -5.40
C ASP A 41 -7.55 -8.63 -4.55
N ALA A 42 -7.46 -8.17 -3.31
CA ALA A 42 -8.60 -7.98 -2.41
C ALA A 42 -8.49 -6.62 -1.70
N GLY A 43 -9.51 -6.22 -0.98
CA GLY A 43 -9.54 -4.94 -0.29
C GLY A 43 -8.52 -4.85 0.84
N GLN A 44 -8.07 -3.63 1.11
CA GLN A 44 -7.16 -3.33 2.22
C GLN A 44 -7.72 -2.19 3.05
N THR A 45 -7.66 -2.32 4.37
CA THR A 45 -8.00 -1.24 5.30
C THR A 45 -6.74 -0.79 6.02
N LEU A 46 -6.53 0.53 6.07
CA LEU A 46 -5.44 1.12 6.81
C LEU A 46 -5.99 1.88 8.02
N ILE A 47 -5.41 1.64 9.19
CA ILE A 47 -5.75 2.35 10.42
C ILE A 47 -4.48 3.04 10.90
N VAL A 48 -4.48 4.37 10.93
CA VAL A 48 -3.28 5.15 11.29
C VAL A 48 -3.11 5.17 12.80
N THR A 49 -1.93 4.75 13.25
CA THR A 49 -1.61 4.67 14.67
C THR A 49 -0.62 5.74 15.13
N LYS A 50 0.12 6.36 14.22
CA LYS A 50 1.13 7.36 14.57
C LYS A 50 1.46 8.26 13.40
N GLY A 51 1.63 9.55 13.67
CA GLY A 51 2.24 10.50 12.74
C GLY A 51 1.36 10.97 11.60
N LYS A 52 2.01 11.51 10.59
CA LYS A 52 1.39 12.07 9.39
C LYS A 52 1.83 11.32 8.14
N GLY A 53 0.87 10.97 7.32
CA GLY A 53 1.13 10.29 6.07
C GLY A 53 0.13 10.66 4.99
N SER A 54 0.16 9.94 3.89
CA SER A 54 -0.82 10.11 2.82
C SER A 54 -1.06 8.79 2.10
N LEU A 55 -2.24 8.71 1.49
CA LEU A 55 -2.63 7.66 0.56
C LEU A 55 -2.96 8.33 -0.77
N VAL A 56 -2.35 7.85 -1.84
CA VAL A 56 -2.65 8.34 -3.19
C VAL A 56 -3.14 7.15 -4.01
N MET A 57 -4.30 7.32 -4.63
CA MET A 57 -4.90 6.30 -5.48
C MET A 57 -4.85 6.73 -6.93
N TYR A 58 -4.63 5.75 -7.82
CA TYR A 58 -4.42 5.97 -9.24
C TYR A 58 -5.30 5.07 -10.07
N LYS A 59 -5.55 5.52 -11.29
CA LYS A 59 -6.20 4.73 -12.32
C LYS A 59 -5.19 4.46 -13.43
N LYS A 60 -5.18 3.23 -13.92
CA LYS A 60 -4.41 2.85 -15.09
C LYS A 60 -5.09 3.39 -16.35
N ILE A 61 -4.30 3.96 -17.24
CA ILE A 61 -4.77 4.45 -18.53
C ILE A 61 -4.25 3.49 -19.61
N GLY A 62 -5.19 2.97 -20.42
CA GLY A 62 -4.86 2.02 -21.48
C GLY A 62 -4.91 0.57 -21.02
N THR A 63 -4.53 -0.35 -21.90
CA THR A 63 -4.65 -1.78 -21.69
C THR A 63 -3.32 -2.51 -21.50
N GLY A 64 -2.19 -1.79 -21.54
CA GLY A 64 -0.87 -2.38 -21.35
C GLY A 64 -0.72 -3.03 -19.97
N THR A 65 0.08 -4.08 -19.89
CA THR A 65 0.33 -4.79 -18.64
C THR A 65 1.66 -4.44 -18.00
N LYS A 66 2.59 -3.88 -18.76
CA LYS A 66 3.90 -3.49 -18.25
C LYS A 66 4.11 -1.98 -18.32
N ASN A 67 4.17 -1.40 -19.48
CA ASN A 67 4.35 0.06 -19.62
C ASN A 67 2.99 0.70 -19.82
N PHE A 68 2.50 1.44 -18.84
CA PHE A 68 1.21 2.11 -18.93
C PHE A 68 1.26 3.45 -18.19
N LYS A 69 0.36 4.32 -18.57
CA LYS A 69 0.18 5.62 -17.90
C LYS A 69 -0.75 5.46 -16.72
N ILE A 70 -0.59 6.32 -15.75
CA ILE A 70 -1.48 6.38 -14.60
C ILE A 70 -2.02 7.80 -14.44
N LYS A 71 -3.22 7.88 -13.88
CA LYS A 71 -3.86 9.15 -13.56
C LYS A 71 -4.19 9.15 -12.06
N LYS A 72 -3.82 10.21 -11.39
CA LYS A 72 -4.19 10.38 -9.98
C LYS A 72 -5.71 10.53 -9.87
N LEU A 73 -6.33 9.72 -9.03
CA LEU A 73 -7.76 9.81 -8.74
C LEU A 73 -8.00 10.60 -7.47
N GLU A 74 -7.24 10.31 -6.42
CA GLU A 74 -7.49 10.87 -5.11
C GLU A 74 -6.21 10.87 -4.29
N SER A 75 -6.04 11.90 -3.49
CA SER A 75 -4.95 11.99 -2.52
C SER A 75 -5.54 12.37 -1.17
N MET A 76 -5.25 11.59 -0.14
CA MET A 76 -5.75 11.80 1.20
C MET A 76 -4.60 11.97 2.18
N ASN A 77 -4.65 13.04 2.97
CA ASN A 77 -3.75 13.18 4.10
C ASN A 77 -4.26 12.32 5.25
N LEU A 78 -3.35 11.62 5.89
CA LEU A 78 -3.67 10.68 6.97
C LEU A 78 -3.02 11.14 8.27
N SER A 79 -3.78 11.05 9.35
CA SER A 79 -3.31 11.35 10.72
C SER A 79 -3.72 10.24 11.66
N LYS A 80 -3.09 10.20 12.81
CA LYS A 80 -3.45 9.23 13.86
C LYS A 80 -4.95 9.19 14.10
N GLY A 81 -5.52 8.00 14.07
CA GLY A 81 -6.95 7.76 14.26
C GLY A 81 -7.73 7.63 12.95
N ASP A 82 -7.15 8.03 11.82
CA ASP A 82 -7.83 7.88 10.53
C ASP A 82 -7.88 6.42 10.11
N CYS A 83 -8.98 6.07 9.46
CA CYS A 83 -9.20 4.75 8.87
C CYS A 83 -9.64 4.93 7.43
N VAL A 84 -8.97 4.25 6.51
CA VAL A 84 -9.30 4.33 5.08
C VAL A 84 -9.36 2.95 4.48
N HIS A 85 -10.20 2.79 3.45
CA HIS A 85 -10.34 1.55 2.72
C HIS A 85 -9.87 1.71 1.28
N ILE A 86 -9.05 0.76 0.83
CA ILE A 86 -8.55 0.72 -0.53
C ILE A 86 -9.23 -0.44 -1.23
N PRO A 87 -10.02 -0.17 -2.30
CA PRO A 87 -10.71 -1.25 -3.02
C PRO A 87 -9.73 -2.24 -3.64
N ALA A 88 -10.21 -3.47 -3.85
CA ALA A 88 -9.43 -4.48 -4.57
C ALA A 88 -9.00 -3.96 -5.93
N LYS A 89 -7.77 -4.28 -6.32
CA LYS A 89 -7.18 -3.94 -7.62
C LYS A 89 -6.95 -2.44 -7.87
N ARG A 90 -7.11 -1.60 -6.85
CA ARG A 90 -6.86 -0.16 -6.95
C ARG A 90 -5.37 0.12 -6.82
N LEU A 91 -4.77 0.70 -7.86
CA LEU A 91 -3.38 1.16 -7.80
C LEU A 91 -3.23 2.27 -6.77
N HIS A 92 -2.23 2.17 -5.91
CA HIS A 92 -2.04 3.15 -4.85
C HIS A 92 -0.61 3.16 -4.32
N THR A 93 -0.32 4.24 -3.60
CA THR A 93 0.89 4.39 -2.79
C THR A 93 0.50 4.97 -1.45
N HIS A 94 1.22 4.63 -0.42
CA HIS A 94 1.03 5.25 0.89
C HIS A 94 2.35 5.33 1.65
N GLY A 95 2.35 6.13 2.69
CA GLY A 95 3.53 6.27 3.53
C GLY A 95 3.61 7.63 4.22
N SER A 96 4.79 7.92 4.75
CA SER A 96 5.08 9.15 5.47
C SER A 96 5.08 10.36 4.55
N THR A 97 4.66 11.52 5.09
CA THR A 97 4.76 12.81 4.40
C THR A 97 5.78 13.74 5.04
N LYS A 98 6.38 13.34 6.16
CA LYS A 98 7.33 14.18 6.89
C LYS A 98 8.65 13.48 7.12
N LYS A 99 9.74 14.18 6.85
CA LYS A 99 11.07 13.77 7.30
C LYS A 99 11.14 13.96 8.82
N ASN A 100 11.96 13.20 9.48
CA ASN A 100 12.20 13.28 10.93
C ASN A 100 10.98 12.91 11.79
N GLU A 101 9.96 12.29 11.21
CA GLU A 101 8.79 11.84 11.95
C GLU A 101 8.35 10.49 11.40
N ASP A 102 8.09 9.55 12.29
CA ASP A 102 7.58 8.24 11.89
C ASP A 102 6.09 8.33 11.57
N PHE A 103 5.68 7.61 10.55
CA PHE A 103 4.27 7.37 10.23
C PHE A 103 4.01 5.88 10.36
N ALA A 104 3.00 5.50 11.11
CA ALA A 104 2.68 4.10 11.30
C ALA A 104 1.19 3.83 11.11
N HIS A 105 0.90 2.66 10.55
CA HIS A 105 -0.47 2.19 10.42
C HIS A 105 -0.54 0.68 10.59
N VAL A 106 -1.75 0.20 10.87
CA VAL A 106 -2.11 -1.21 10.76
C VAL A 106 -2.72 -1.39 9.38
N ALA A 107 -2.24 -2.36 8.63
CA ALA A 107 -2.77 -2.73 7.33
C ALA A 107 -3.50 -4.07 7.45
N ILE A 108 -4.78 -4.08 7.12
CA ILE A 108 -5.61 -5.28 7.15
C ILE A 108 -5.91 -5.68 5.71
N ASN A 109 -5.29 -6.77 5.26
CA ASN A 109 -5.45 -7.29 3.92
C ASN A 109 -6.43 -8.45 3.95
N SER A 110 -7.59 -8.27 3.32
CA SER A 110 -8.61 -9.32 3.23
C SER A 110 -8.18 -10.42 2.28
N PHE A 111 -8.60 -11.64 2.56
CA PHE A 111 -8.36 -12.75 1.65
C PHE A 111 -9.43 -12.74 0.53
N PRO A 112 -9.04 -13.09 -0.70
CA PRO A 112 -10.02 -13.31 -1.76
C PRO A 112 -10.95 -14.47 -1.42
N LYS A 113 -12.10 -14.53 -2.09
CA LYS A 113 -13.16 -15.53 -1.82
C LYS A 113 -12.71 -16.99 -1.84
N LYS A 114 -11.62 -17.33 -2.51
CA LYS A 114 -11.15 -18.71 -2.65
C LYS A 114 -10.11 -19.13 -1.61
N LYS A 115 -10.04 -18.43 -0.49
CA LYS A 115 -9.21 -18.78 0.66
C LYS A 115 -7.70 -18.80 0.40
N SER A 116 -7.23 -18.21 -0.67
CA SER A 116 -5.80 -18.02 -0.90
C SER A 116 -5.35 -16.71 -0.26
N GLU A 117 -4.10 -16.65 0.18
CA GLU A 117 -3.53 -15.40 0.67
C GLU A 117 -3.66 -14.29 -0.39
N PRO A 118 -3.89 -13.03 0.02
CA PRO A 118 -3.96 -11.92 -0.91
C PRO A 118 -2.63 -11.75 -1.63
N LYS A 119 -2.69 -11.52 -2.92
CA LYS A 119 -1.51 -11.22 -3.75
C LYS A 119 -1.37 -9.72 -3.90
N THR A 120 -0.12 -9.27 -3.89
CA THR A 120 0.21 -7.88 -4.14
C THR A 120 1.05 -7.80 -5.41
N ILE A 121 0.64 -6.94 -6.33
CA ILE A 121 1.38 -6.68 -7.56
C ILE A 121 2.10 -5.35 -7.40
N TRP A 122 3.42 -5.38 -7.50
CA TRP A 122 4.30 -4.22 -7.33
C TRP A 122 4.86 -3.78 -8.67
N TYR A 123 5.04 -2.47 -8.81
CA TYR A 123 5.60 -1.87 -10.03
C TYR A 123 6.77 -0.97 -9.69
N GLU A 124 7.78 -0.96 -10.55
CA GLU A 124 8.83 0.04 -10.49
C GLU A 124 8.24 1.37 -10.97
N SER A 125 8.31 2.40 -10.15
CA SER A 125 7.82 3.73 -10.49
C SER A 125 8.56 4.79 -9.71
N ASP A 126 8.96 5.84 -10.41
CA ASP A 126 9.54 7.04 -9.81
C ASP A 126 8.52 8.17 -9.74
N PHE A 127 7.26 7.90 -10.04
CA PHE A 127 6.15 8.86 -10.10
C PHE A 127 6.27 9.89 -11.24
N LYS A 128 7.36 9.90 -11.95
CA LYS A 128 7.59 10.77 -13.12
C LYS A 128 7.50 9.98 -14.41
N THR A 129 8.01 8.77 -14.37
CA THR A 129 7.92 7.84 -15.47
C THR A 129 6.73 6.93 -15.24
N ILE A 130 6.29 6.34 -16.31
CA ILE A 130 5.27 5.32 -16.27
C ILE A 130 5.88 4.05 -15.70
N VAL A 131 5.05 3.23 -15.10
CA VAL A 131 5.46 1.94 -14.60
C VAL A 131 6.15 1.13 -15.70
N THR A 132 7.29 0.59 -15.37
CA THR A 132 8.11 -0.12 -16.34
C THR A 132 8.11 -1.63 -16.14
N GLU A 133 7.88 -2.11 -14.92
CA GLU A 133 8.02 -3.51 -14.62
C GLU A 133 7.09 -3.96 -13.50
N GLN A 134 6.48 -5.12 -13.68
CA GLN A 134 5.70 -5.78 -12.64
C GLN A 134 6.64 -6.62 -11.79
N LEU A 135 6.57 -6.44 -10.48
CA LEU A 135 7.35 -7.21 -9.51
C LEU A 135 6.54 -8.40 -8.99
N PRO A 136 7.21 -9.51 -8.64
CA PRO A 136 6.52 -10.68 -8.10
C PRO A 136 5.89 -10.45 -6.73
#